data_9b8ff4d2ab5b3acff9931f1d82fcea80
#
_entry.id   9b8ff4d2ab5b3acff9931f1d82fcea80
#
_cell.length_a   1.000
_cell.length_b   1.000
_cell.length_c   1.000
_cell.angle_alpha   90.00
_cell.angle_beta   90.00
_cell.angle_gamma   90.00
#
_symmetry.space_group_name_H-M   'P 1'
#
loop_
_entity.id
_entity.type
_entity.pdbx_description
1 polymer ?
#
loop_
_entity_poly.entity_id
_entity_poly.type
_entity_poly.pdbx_seq_one_letter_code
_entity_poly.pdbx_strand_id
1 'polypeptide(L)'
;KSVFDLDYVGVKASQFSFARLLKADPVLGVDMSSTGEVGCIGENYYEAILKSMISVGNRIPEKNILISSGPSRSKVELLNSTKMLIAKGYHIFATAGTAKFFEENGIRVTILHWPDEEKEPNIMDYLRNKKIDMVINIPKNHTKRELDNGYKIRRAAVDYNIPLITNARLASAFIYAICKVDRQDMAIKSWDEYK
;
A
#
# COMPACT_ATOMS: atom_id res chain seq x y z
N LYS A 1 -22.60 -10.77 -24.39
CA LYS A 1 -22.12 -11.77 -23.43
C LYS A 1 -22.58 -11.41 -22.02
N SER A 2 -22.90 -12.38 -21.18
CA SER A 2 -23.16 -12.18 -19.76
C SER A 2 -21.83 -11.86 -19.06
N VAL A 3 -21.88 -11.14 -17.89
CA VAL A 3 -20.71 -10.91 -17.05
C VAL A 3 -20.03 -12.23 -16.62
N PHE A 4 -20.78 -13.32 -16.56
CA PHE A 4 -20.25 -14.65 -16.24
C PHE A 4 -19.52 -15.35 -17.40
N ASP A 5 -19.60 -14.80 -18.61
CA ASP A 5 -18.97 -15.36 -19.82
C ASP A 5 -17.72 -14.59 -20.24
N LEU A 6 -17.17 -13.75 -19.35
CA LEU A 6 -15.99 -12.94 -19.64
C LEU A 6 -14.72 -13.68 -19.21
N ASP A 7 -13.76 -13.79 -20.11
CA ASP A 7 -12.45 -14.40 -19.86
C ASP A 7 -11.42 -13.40 -19.33
N TYR A 8 -11.87 -12.26 -18.83
CA TYR A 8 -11.03 -11.21 -18.28
C TYR A 8 -11.62 -10.59 -17.02
N VAL A 9 -10.79 -9.89 -16.25
CA VAL A 9 -11.18 -9.21 -15.01
C VAL A 9 -11.06 -7.71 -15.18
N GLY A 10 -12.14 -6.98 -14.90
CA GLY A 10 -12.15 -5.53 -14.83
C GLY A 10 -11.95 -5.03 -13.41
N VAL A 11 -11.04 -4.08 -13.19
CA VAL A 11 -10.85 -3.37 -11.92
C VAL A 11 -10.93 -1.88 -12.14
N LYS A 12 -11.73 -1.21 -11.31
CA LYS A 12 -11.85 0.25 -11.26
C LYS A 12 -11.10 0.75 -10.02
N ALA A 13 -10.13 1.64 -10.22
CA ALA A 13 -9.42 2.33 -9.16
C ALA A 13 -9.75 3.81 -9.14
N SER A 14 -10.03 4.36 -7.97
CA SER A 14 -10.25 5.79 -7.76
C SER A 14 -8.93 6.50 -7.52
N GLN A 15 -8.81 7.74 -8.00
CA GLN A 15 -7.68 8.60 -7.76
C GLN A 15 -8.07 9.77 -6.85
N PHE A 16 -7.18 10.13 -5.93
CA PHE A 16 -7.35 11.23 -4.99
C PHE A 16 -6.14 12.16 -5.03
N SER A 17 -6.36 13.43 -5.31
CA SER A 17 -5.28 14.43 -5.41
C SER A 17 -4.86 14.99 -4.07
N PHE A 18 -4.50 14.14 -3.10
CA PHE A 18 -4.05 14.59 -1.78
C PHE A 18 -2.80 15.48 -1.80
N ALA A 19 -1.98 15.40 -2.84
CA ALA A 19 -0.86 16.32 -3.04
C ALA A 19 -1.29 17.78 -3.19
N ARG A 20 -2.51 18.03 -3.69
CA ARG A 20 -3.11 19.38 -3.81
C ARG A 20 -3.86 19.82 -2.58
N LEU A 21 -4.26 18.89 -1.71
CA LEU A 21 -5.01 19.14 -0.48
C LEU A 21 -4.04 19.24 0.70
N LEU A 22 -3.43 20.40 0.86
CA LEU A 22 -2.47 20.63 1.94
C LEU A 22 -3.12 20.35 3.30
N LYS A 23 -2.41 19.64 4.16
CA LYS A 23 -2.83 19.24 5.51
C LYS A 23 -4.00 18.25 5.59
N ALA A 24 -4.63 17.85 4.49
CA ALA A 24 -5.64 16.80 4.53
C ALA A 24 -5.00 15.46 4.92
N ASP A 25 -5.68 14.67 5.77
CA ASP A 25 -5.25 13.32 6.09
C ASP A 25 -5.62 12.39 4.91
N PRO A 26 -4.65 11.74 4.27
CA PRO A 26 -4.91 10.90 3.10
C PRO A 26 -5.50 9.52 3.46
N VAL A 27 -6.40 9.46 4.41
CA VAL A 27 -7.19 8.27 4.73
C VAL A 27 -8.45 8.26 3.87
N LEU A 28 -8.62 7.19 3.10
CA LEU A 28 -9.82 6.99 2.29
C LEU A 28 -10.95 6.43 3.17
N GLY A 29 -12.08 7.11 3.14
CA GLY A 29 -13.33 6.71 3.79
C GLY A 29 -14.40 6.30 2.77
N VAL A 30 -15.61 6.13 3.26
CA VAL A 30 -16.81 5.92 2.42
C VAL A 30 -17.30 7.30 1.94
N ASP A 31 -16.65 7.81 0.90
CA ASP A 31 -17.00 9.08 0.29
C ASP A 31 -16.75 9.03 -1.22
N MET A 32 -17.51 9.77 -1.99
CA MET A 32 -17.41 9.89 -3.44
C MET A 32 -16.63 11.15 -3.87
N SER A 33 -15.58 11.49 -3.15
CA SER A 33 -14.76 12.68 -3.38
C SER A 33 -13.52 12.41 -4.25
N SER A 34 -13.54 11.35 -5.05
CA SER A 34 -12.41 11.05 -5.96
C SER A 34 -12.26 12.16 -7.02
N THR A 35 -11.01 12.47 -7.36
CA THR A 35 -10.66 13.46 -8.40
C THR A 35 -10.57 12.85 -9.79
N GLY A 36 -10.75 11.56 -9.91
CA GLY A 36 -10.77 10.79 -11.13
C GLY A 36 -10.81 9.31 -10.82
N GLU A 37 -10.97 8.51 -11.87
CA GLU A 37 -11.00 7.06 -11.77
C GLU A 37 -10.47 6.41 -13.04
N VAL A 38 -9.90 5.23 -12.92
CA VAL A 38 -9.36 4.45 -14.04
C VAL A 38 -9.97 3.06 -14.01
N GLY A 39 -10.48 2.60 -15.16
CA GLY A 39 -10.84 1.21 -15.40
C GLY A 39 -9.70 0.49 -16.09
N CYS A 40 -9.27 -0.64 -15.56
CA CYS A 40 -8.25 -1.49 -16.17
C CYS A 40 -8.77 -2.91 -16.35
N ILE A 41 -8.34 -3.56 -17.44
CA ILE A 41 -8.64 -4.95 -17.72
C ILE A 41 -7.34 -5.76 -17.65
N GLY A 42 -7.45 -6.94 -17.07
CA GLY A 42 -6.37 -7.93 -17.02
C GLY A 42 -6.91 -9.33 -17.34
N GLU A 43 -6.03 -10.23 -17.75
CA GLU A 43 -6.39 -11.63 -17.98
C GLU A 43 -6.75 -12.35 -16.68
N ASN A 44 -6.27 -11.83 -15.55
CA ASN A 44 -6.59 -12.31 -14.22
C ASN A 44 -6.66 -11.17 -13.20
N TYR A 45 -7.14 -11.49 -12.01
CA TYR A 45 -7.33 -10.54 -10.92
C TYR A 45 -6.04 -9.78 -10.55
N TYR A 46 -4.89 -10.46 -10.50
CA TYR A 46 -3.64 -9.84 -10.08
C TYR A 46 -3.13 -8.84 -11.11
N GLU A 47 -3.22 -9.19 -12.38
CA GLU A 47 -2.85 -8.29 -13.47
C GLU A 47 -3.75 -7.05 -13.50
N ALA A 48 -5.08 -7.23 -13.38
CA ALA A 48 -6.04 -6.13 -13.36
C ALA A 48 -5.80 -5.18 -12.17
N ILE A 49 -5.55 -5.71 -10.97
CA ILE A 49 -5.18 -4.92 -9.78
C ILE A 49 -3.88 -4.16 -10.01
N LEU A 50 -2.84 -4.82 -10.52
CA LEU A 50 -1.54 -4.20 -10.72
C LEU A 50 -1.61 -3.06 -11.74
N LYS A 51 -2.27 -3.29 -12.89
CA LYS A 51 -2.53 -2.26 -13.90
C LYS A 51 -3.29 -1.06 -13.32
N SER A 52 -4.36 -1.32 -12.57
CA SER A 52 -5.19 -0.25 -12.00
C SER A 52 -4.43 0.57 -10.96
N MET A 53 -3.66 -0.06 -10.09
CA MET A 53 -2.89 0.63 -9.06
C MET A 53 -1.76 1.47 -9.67
N ILE A 54 -1.07 0.97 -10.70
CA ILE A 54 -0.06 1.74 -11.43
C ILE A 54 -0.71 2.94 -12.13
N SER A 55 -1.86 2.76 -12.75
CA SER A 55 -2.57 3.81 -13.50
C SER A 55 -3.02 4.98 -12.63
N VAL A 56 -3.28 4.76 -11.33
CA VAL A 56 -3.60 5.83 -10.37
C VAL A 56 -2.36 6.36 -9.62
N GLY A 57 -1.16 6.04 -10.10
CA GLY A 57 0.09 6.62 -9.62
C GLY A 57 0.84 5.83 -8.56
N ASN A 58 0.37 4.62 -8.19
CA ASN A 58 1.17 3.74 -7.34
C ASN A 58 2.32 3.15 -8.14
N ARG A 59 3.50 3.16 -7.56
CA ARG A 59 4.69 2.53 -8.13
C ARG A 59 4.94 1.19 -7.46
N ILE A 60 5.44 0.23 -8.22
CA ILE A 60 5.96 -1.02 -7.64
C ILE A 60 7.19 -0.63 -6.81
N PRO A 61 7.23 -0.97 -5.51
CA PRO A 61 8.39 -0.68 -4.67
C PRO A 61 9.63 -1.42 -5.18
N GLU A 62 10.80 -0.82 -5.03
CA GLU A 62 12.06 -1.43 -5.45
C GLU A 62 12.58 -2.41 -4.39
N LYS A 63 12.62 -1.98 -3.13
CA LYS A 63 13.22 -2.77 -2.06
C LYS A 63 12.59 -2.59 -0.68
N ASN A 64 12.26 -1.37 -0.29
CA ASN A 64 12.01 -0.99 1.10
C ASN A 64 10.54 -0.60 1.32
N ILE A 65 9.86 -1.33 2.20
CA ILE A 65 8.44 -1.11 2.49
C ILE A 65 8.26 -0.86 3.98
N LEU A 66 7.59 0.25 4.33
CA LEU A 66 7.19 0.54 5.70
C LEU A 66 5.76 0.05 5.94
N ILE A 67 5.58 -0.78 6.98
CA ILE A 67 4.27 -1.25 7.43
C ILE A 67 4.00 -0.75 8.85
N SER A 68 2.93 0.03 9.00
CA SER A 68 2.42 0.50 10.28
C SER A 68 0.93 0.21 10.35
N SER A 69 0.52 -0.81 11.10
CA SER A 69 -0.87 -1.24 11.21
C SER A 69 -1.35 -1.16 12.64
N GLY A 70 -2.45 -0.45 12.86
CA GLY A 70 -3.06 -0.32 14.16
C GLY A 70 -3.83 -1.55 14.61
N PRO A 71 -4.97 -1.91 13.95
CA PRO A 71 -5.83 -2.99 14.40
C PRO A 71 -5.20 -4.38 14.24
N SER A 72 -5.39 -5.27 15.22
CA SER A 72 -4.90 -6.65 15.17
C SER A 72 -5.43 -7.42 13.95
N ARG A 73 -6.71 -7.22 13.59
CA ARG A 73 -7.31 -7.81 12.39
C ARG A 73 -6.56 -7.43 11.11
N SER A 74 -6.20 -6.17 10.97
CA SER A 74 -5.45 -5.67 9.81
C SER A 74 -4.03 -6.24 9.75
N LYS A 75 -3.40 -6.46 10.90
CA LYS A 75 -2.08 -7.12 10.98
C LYS A 75 -2.16 -8.58 10.52
N VAL A 76 -3.21 -9.31 10.94
CA VAL A 76 -3.45 -10.68 10.49
C VAL A 76 -3.64 -10.73 8.96
N GLU A 77 -4.40 -9.79 8.40
CA GLU A 77 -4.63 -9.69 6.96
C GLU A 77 -3.33 -9.47 6.16
N LEU A 78 -2.37 -8.75 6.73
CA LEU A 78 -1.08 -8.47 6.12
C LEU A 78 -0.03 -9.59 6.32
N LEU A 79 -0.30 -10.60 7.15
CA LEU A 79 0.71 -11.57 7.57
C LEU A 79 1.28 -12.36 6.38
N ASN A 80 0.40 -12.98 5.57
CA ASN A 80 0.82 -13.80 4.45
C ASN A 80 1.46 -12.96 3.34
N SER A 81 0.89 -11.80 3.02
CA SER A 81 1.45 -10.88 2.03
C SER A 81 2.82 -10.36 2.45
N THR A 82 3.05 -10.08 3.75
CA THR A 82 4.38 -9.70 4.25
C THR A 82 5.40 -10.84 4.11
N LYS A 83 5.02 -12.09 4.37
CA LYS A 83 5.89 -13.26 4.13
C LYS A 83 6.29 -13.37 2.65
N MET A 84 5.35 -13.13 1.74
CA MET A 84 5.62 -13.16 0.30
C MET A 84 6.59 -12.05 -0.13
N LEU A 85 6.44 -10.83 0.40
CA LEU A 85 7.39 -9.75 0.13
C LEU A 85 8.81 -10.11 0.55
N ILE A 86 8.99 -10.65 1.76
CA ILE A 86 10.29 -11.07 2.25
C ILE A 86 10.88 -12.19 1.38
N ALA A 87 10.06 -13.16 0.98
CA ALA A 87 10.49 -14.23 0.08
C ALA A 87 10.92 -13.71 -1.31
N LYS A 88 10.37 -12.58 -1.76
CA LYS A 88 10.76 -11.86 -2.99
C LYS A 88 11.99 -10.93 -2.77
N GLY A 89 12.54 -10.85 -1.56
CA GLY A 89 13.73 -10.06 -1.24
C GLY A 89 13.45 -8.62 -0.81
N TYR A 90 12.21 -8.25 -0.55
CA TYR A 90 11.88 -6.93 0.00
C TYR A 90 12.32 -6.81 1.46
N HIS A 91 12.80 -5.63 1.83
CA HIS A 91 13.13 -5.27 3.20
C HIS A 91 11.91 -4.59 3.84
N ILE A 92 11.47 -5.14 4.95
CA ILE A 92 10.29 -4.65 5.67
C ILE A 92 10.71 -3.87 6.90
N PHE A 93 10.26 -2.63 6.96
CA PHE A 93 10.32 -1.77 8.13
C PHE A 93 8.95 -1.72 8.79
N ALA A 94 8.91 -1.63 10.11
CA ALA A 94 7.64 -1.54 10.84
C ALA A 94 7.76 -0.69 12.10
N THR A 95 6.64 -0.10 12.53
CA THR A 95 6.52 0.49 13.87
C THR A 95 6.54 -0.59 14.95
N ALA A 96 7.00 -0.26 16.16
CA ALA A 96 7.24 -1.22 17.25
C ALA A 96 6.08 -2.20 17.49
N GLY A 97 4.83 -1.70 17.55
CA GLY A 97 3.67 -2.56 17.77
C GLY A 97 3.31 -3.47 16.59
N THR A 98 3.68 -3.09 15.36
CA THR A 98 3.52 -3.94 14.16
C THR A 98 4.67 -4.94 14.10
N ALA A 99 5.89 -4.52 14.39
CA ALA A 99 7.07 -5.36 14.41
C ALA A 99 6.93 -6.50 15.45
N LYS A 100 6.49 -6.17 16.67
CA LYS A 100 6.24 -7.17 17.70
C LYS A 100 5.26 -8.25 17.22
N PHE A 101 4.14 -7.85 16.61
CA PHE A 101 3.18 -8.80 16.07
C PHE A 101 3.78 -9.69 14.97
N PHE A 102 4.58 -9.13 14.09
CA PHE A 102 5.25 -9.90 13.02
C PHE A 102 6.28 -10.88 13.60
N GLU A 103 7.06 -10.45 14.59
CA GLU A 103 8.04 -11.30 15.27
C GLU A 103 7.40 -12.48 16.00
N GLU A 104 6.28 -12.26 16.70
CA GLU A 104 5.46 -13.31 17.32
C GLU A 104 4.92 -14.33 16.32
N ASN A 105 4.85 -13.96 15.02
CA ASN A 105 4.43 -14.82 13.91
C ASN A 105 5.61 -15.28 13.01
N GLY A 106 6.83 -15.20 13.51
CA GLY A 106 8.03 -15.69 12.85
C GLY A 106 8.53 -14.83 11.69
N ILE A 107 8.12 -13.56 11.62
CA ILE A 107 8.56 -12.60 10.60
C ILE A 107 9.48 -11.57 11.24
N ARG A 108 10.74 -11.53 10.80
CA ARG A 108 11.69 -10.50 11.24
C ARG A 108 11.60 -9.28 10.37
N VAL A 109 11.51 -8.11 11.01
CA VAL A 109 11.43 -6.79 10.35
C VAL A 109 12.33 -5.79 11.09
N THR A 110 12.69 -4.71 10.41
CA THR A 110 13.46 -3.63 11.03
C THR A 110 12.50 -2.62 11.67
N ILE A 111 12.73 -2.31 12.95
CA ILE A 111 11.89 -1.33 13.67
C ILE A 111 12.33 0.08 13.28
N LEU A 112 11.36 0.94 12.97
CA LEU A 112 11.51 2.39 12.91
C LEU A 112 10.68 3.04 14.02
N HIS A 113 11.29 4.03 14.68
CA HIS A 113 10.65 4.79 15.73
C HIS A 113 9.65 5.81 15.18
N TRP A 114 8.65 6.12 15.98
CA TRP A 114 7.58 7.05 15.60
C TRP A 114 8.08 8.49 15.45
N PRO A 115 7.35 9.34 14.67
CA PRO A 115 7.71 10.74 14.46
C PRO A 115 7.92 11.58 15.72
N ASP A 116 7.26 11.23 16.84
CA ASP A 116 7.35 11.93 18.12
C ASP A 116 8.40 11.34 19.07
N GLU A 117 9.10 10.30 18.66
CA GLU A 117 10.17 9.69 19.44
C GLU A 117 11.53 10.26 19.04
N GLU A 118 12.26 10.78 20.02
CA GLU A 118 13.66 11.23 19.85
C GLU A 118 14.62 10.04 19.84
N LYS A 119 14.37 9.10 18.92
CA LYS A 119 15.13 7.85 18.78
C LYS A 119 15.44 7.53 17.33
N GLU A 120 16.59 6.95 17.11
CA GLU A 120 17.01 6.45 15.81
C GLU A 120 16.89 4.91 15.74
N PRO A 121 16.57 4.36 14.56
CA PRO A 121 16.20 5.03 13.31
C PRO A 121 14.76 5.57 13.34
N ASN A 122 14.56 6.83 12.92
CA ASN A 122 13.25 7.49 12.93
C ASN A 122 12.55 7.41 11.56
N ILE A 123 11.23 7.20 11.57
CA ILE A 123 10.42 7.09 10.35
C ILE A 123 10.52 8.35 9.48
N MET A 124 10.51 9.55 10.09
CA MET A 124 10.52 10.81 9.33
C MET A 124 11.81 10.98 8.53
N ASP A 125 12.95 10.56 9.09
CA ASP A 125 14.22 10.64 8.37
C ASP A 125 14.30 9.64 7.22
N TYR A 126 13.72 8.46 7.40
CA TYR A 126 13.64 7.46 6.33
C TYR A 126 12.74 7.93 5.18
N LEU A 127 11.60 8.56 5.48
CA LEU A 127 10.70 9.10 4.45
C LEU A 127 11.32 10.31 3.74
N ARG A 128 11.87 11.27 4.49
CA ARG A 128 12.52 12.48 3.96
C ARG A 128 13.69 12.13 3.02
N ASN A 129 14.50 11.16 3.41
CA ASN A 129 15.67 10.73 2.64
C ASN A 129 15.31 9.68 1.56
N LYS A 130 14.02 9.43 1.30
CA LYS A 130 13.51 8.48 0.30
C LYS A 130 14.10 7.08 0.43
N LYS A 131 14.33 6.64 1.67
CA LYS A 131 14.81 5.28 1.98
C LYS A 131 13.66 4.26 2.02
N ILE A 132 12.42 4.71 1.87
CA ILE A 132 11.21 3.90 1.80
C ILE A 132 10.56 4.08 0.43
N ASP A 133 10.25 2.99 -0.24
CA ASP A 133 9.65 2.98 -1.58
C ASP A 133 8.12 2.93 -1.55
N MET A 134 7.54 2.39 -0.48
CA MET A 134 6.10 2.32 -0.27
C MET A 134 5.75 2.34 1.22
N VAL A 135 4.66 3.01 1.55
CA VAL A 135 4.10 3.06 2.90
C VAL A 135 2.75 2.36 2.94
N ILE A 136 2.60 1.41 3.83
CA ILE A 136 1.32 0.83 4.23
C ILE A 136 1.05 1.32 5.65
N ASN A 137 0.12 2.26 5.81
CA ASN A 137 -0.26 2.80 7.10
C ASN A 137 -1.76 2.64 7.34
N ILE A 138 -2.13 1.65 8.16
CA ILE A 138 -3.52 1.37 8.50
C ILE A 138 -3.85 2.10 9.80
N PRO A 139 -4.77 3.07 9.77
CA PRO A 139 -5.11 3.88 10.92
C PRO A 139 -5.62 3.05 12.11
N LYS A 140 -5.29 3.52 13.31
CA LYS A 140 -5.87 3.06 14.57
C LYS A 140 -6.43 4.30 15.29
N ASN A 141 -7.66 4.22 15.74
CA ASN A 141 -8.41 5.37 16.23
C ASN A 141 -8.58 5.32 17.76
N HIS A 142 -7.53 4.98 18.52
CA HIS A 142 -7.68 4.79 19.97
C HIS A 142 -7.07 5.93 20.80
N THR A 143 -5.94 6.49 20.41
CA THR A 143 -5.29 7.56 21.15
C THR A 143 -4.91 8.73 20.25
N LYS A 144 -4.92 9.95 20.83
CA LYS A 144 -4.49 11.15 20.12
C LYS A 144 -3.05 11.00 19.58
N ARG A 145 -2.14 10.40 20.35
CA ARG A 145 -0.77 10.16 19.93
C ARG A 145 -0.68 9.27 18.70
N GLU A 146 -1.47 8.19 18.65
CA GLU A 146 -1.52 7.28 17.49
C GLU A 146 -2.08 7.97 16.24
N LEU A 147 -3.12 8.79 16.42
CA LEU A 147 -3.70 9.58 15.34
C LEU A 147 -2.69 10.61 14.78
N ASP A 148 -2.03 11.36 15.65
CA ASP A 148 -1.07 12.40 15.27
C ASP A 148 0.15 11.79 14.54
N ASN A 149 0.73 10.71 15.08
CA ASN A 149 1.86 10.03 14.45
C ASN A 149 1.47 9.35 13.12
N GLY A 150 0.32 8.69 13.09
CA GLY A 150 -0.22 8.09 11.87
C GLY A 150 -0.44 9.14 10.79
N TYR A 151 -1.05 10.27 11.14
CA TYR A 151 -1.22 11.40 10.23
C TYR A 151 0.12 11.93 9.69
N LYS A 152 1.12 12.16 10.55
CA LYS A 152 2.45 12.62 10.12
C LYS A 152 3.10 11.67 9.11
N ILE A 153 3.02 10.37 9.34
CA ILE A 153 3.55 9.35 8.43
C ILE A 153 2.84 9.39 7.08
N ARG A 154 1.49 9.39 7.07
CA ARG A 154 0.69 9.42 5.84
C ARG A 154 0.90 10.71 5.06
N ARG A 155 0.92 11.85 5.77
CA ARG A 155 1.14 13.16 5.13
C ARG A 155 2.54 13.24 4.52
N ALA A 156 3.58 12.80 5.24
CA ALA A 156 4.94 12.76 4.72
C ALA A 156 5.06 11.85 3.49
N ALA A 157 4.40 10.69 3.47
CA ALA A 157 4.39 9.82 2.30
C ALA A 157 3.85 10.55 1.06
N VAL A 158 2.73 11.27 1.19
CA VAL A 158 2.16 12.07 0.10
C VAL A 158 3.08 13.23 -0.30
N ASP A 159 3.61 13.98 0.67
CA ASP A 159 4.46 15.15 0.42
C ASP A 159 5.78 14.79 -0.26
N TYR A 160 6.34 13.63 0.05
CA TYR A 160 7.56 13.12 -0.59
C TYR A 160 7.29 12.25 -1.83
N ASN A 161 6.02 12.17 -2.26
CA ASN A 161 5.61 11.36 -3.41
C ASN A 161 6.00 9.88 -3.27
N ILE A 162 5.77 9.31 -2.09
CA ILE A 162 5.94 7.89 -1.80
C ILE A 162 4.55 7.24 -1.85
N PRO A 163 4.35 6.14 -2.60
CA PRO A 163 3.09 5.41 -2.64
C PRO A 163 2.57 5.08 -1.25
N LEU A 164 1.30 5.37 -1.00
CA LEU A 164 0.65 5.17 0.29
C LEU A 164 -0.61 4.32 0.14
N ILE A 165 -0.73 3.27 0.94
CA ILE A 165 -1.93 2.46 1.05
C ILE A 165 -2.41 2.48 2.50
N THR A 166 -3.69 2.84 2.71
CA THR A 166 -4.31 2.98 4.04
C THR A 166 -5.35 1.91 4.36
N ASN A 167 -5.54 0.94 3.48
CA ASN A 167 -6.47 -0.18 3.64
C ASN A 167 -5.72 -1.51 3.57
N ALA A 168 -5.92 -2.39 4.55
CA ALA A 168 -5.18 -3.65 4.67
C ALA A 168 -5.51 -4.64 3.52
N ARG A 169 -6.76 -4.73 3.10
CA ARG A 169 -7.18 -5.61 1.99
C ARG A 169 -6.58 -5.16 0.67
N LEU A 170 -6.65 -3.85 0.39
CA LEU A 170 -6.04 -3.29 -0.80
C LEU A 170 -4.52 -3.50 -0.79
N ALA A 171 -3.85 -3.28 0.35
CA ALA A 171 -2.42 -3.52 0.49
C ALA A 171 -2.08 -5.00 0.24
N SER A 172 -2.83 -5.92 0.83
CA SER A 172 -2.65 -7.35 0.61
C SER A 172 -2.86 -7.72 -0.86
N ALA A 173 -3.94 -7.26 -1.50
CA ALA A 173 -4.21 -7.50 -2.92
C ALA A 173 -3.10 -6.97 -3.83
N PHE A 174 -2.60 -5.75 -3.58
CA PHE A 174 -1.51 -5.17 -4.34
C PHE A 174 -0.19 -5.92 -4.15
N ILE A 175 0.12 -6.35 -2.92
CA ILE A 175 1.30 -7.17 -2.63
C ILE A 175 1.21 -8.52 -3.37
N TYR A 176 0.06 -9.19 -3.33
CA TYR A 176 -0.13 -10.42 -4.09
C TYR A 176 0.08 -10.19 -5.59
N ALA A 177 -0.44 -9.09 -6.12
CA ALA A 177 -0.27 -8.72 -7.52
C ALA A 177 1.22 -8.53 -7.88
N ILE A 178 1.98 -7.75 -7.08
CA ILE A 178 3.43 -7.54 -7.25
C ILE A 178 4.20 -8.86 -7.18
N CYS A 179 3.78 -9.78 -6.30
CA CYS A 179 4.48 -11.06 -6.12
C CYS A 179 4.14 -12.10 -7.18
N LYS A 180 2.99 -12.01 -7.84
CA LYS A 180 2.46 -12.99 -8.80
C LYS A 180 2.64 -12.61 -10.26
N VAL A 181 2.74 -11.32 -10.56
CA VAL A 181 2.84 -10.79 -11.92
C VAL A 181 4.18 -10.11 -12.08
N ASP A 182 4.99 -10.58 -13.00
CA ASP A 182 6.20 -9.88 -13.38
C ASP A 182 5.84 -8.73 -14.33
N ARG A 183 6.47 -7.56 -14.12
CA ARG A 183 6.17 -6.36 -14.90
C ARG A 183 6.35 -6.56 -16.40
N GLN A 184 7.26 -7.45 -16.78
CA GLN A 184 7.56 -7.77 -18.19
C GLN A 184 6.45 -8.58 -18.85
N ASP A 185 5.65 -9.30 -18.05
CA ASP A 185 4.56 -10.15 -18.53
C ASP A 185 3.23 -9.41 -18.67
N MET A 186 3.17 -8.14 -18.19
CA MET A 186 1.97 -7.32 -18.35
C MET A 186 1.79 -6.92 -19.82
N ALA A 187 0.87 -7.59 -20.50
CA ALA A 187 0.50 -7.25 -21.86
C ALA A 187 -0.30 -5.95 -21.93
N ILE A 188 0.09 -5.05 -22.84
CA ILE A 188 -0.74 -3.92 -23.27
C ILE A 188 -1.59 -4.44 -24.44
N LYS A 189 -2.91 -4.49 -24.23
CA LYS A 189 -3.87 -4.96 -25.21
C LYS A 189 -4.88 -3.87 -25.52
N SER A 190 -5.32 -3.79 -26.77
CA SER A 190 -6.48 -3.01 -27.15
C SER A 190 -7.77 -3.67 -26.63
N TRP A 191 -8.84 -2.90 -26.59
CA TRP A 191 -10.15 -3.42 -26.14
C TRP A 191 -10.62 -4.65 -26.95
N ASP A 192 -10.37 -4.65 -28.25
CA ASP A 192 -10.81 -5.71 -29.17
C ASP A 192 -10.04 -7.04 -29.00
N GLU A 193 -8.92 -7.02 -28.29
CA GLU A 193 -8.12 -8.21 -27.99
C GLU A 193 -8.62 -8.98 -26.75
N TYR A 194 -9.52 -8.40 -25.97
CA TYR A 194 -10.24 -9.07 -24.88
C TYR A 194 -11.51 -9.70 -25.42
N LYS A 195 -11.56 -11.01 -25.49
CA LYS A 195 -12.66 -11.79 -26.08
C LYS A 195 -13.64 -12.31 -25.04
#